data_8158659b7979028293963504aeac41a0
#
_entry.id   8158659b7979028293963504aeac41a0
#
_cell.length_a   1.000
_cell.length_b   1.000
_cell.length_c   1.000
_cell.angle_alpha   90.00
_cell.angle_beta   90.00
_cell.angle_gamma   90.00
#
_symmetry.space_group_name_H-M   'P 1'
#
loop_
_entity.id
_entity.type
_entity.pdbx_description
1 polymer ?
#
loop_
_entity_poly.entity_id
_entity_poly.type
_entity_poly.pdbx_seq_one_letter_code
_entity_poly.pdbx_strand_id
1 'polypeptide(L)'
;MATYYYEGAMILTPFTIFSNEPHFDMTTISLKTQRASQGFQRWELDFSTVQTADTAAQGFLAAIENIDSTRTMIMPQIVDTNTVSTDTPDVQANATTGVSQVFIDATSITGTLTKGTFFKFSGHDKIYVATADADLSGTGSVALDFYPSLVSSVANTETLQLNDSCVLTYYTSIDNMSGITYTDGILSNAGSIGLVEAL
;
A
#
# COMPACT_ATOMS: atom_id res chain seq x y z
N MET A 1 6.42 -8.07 15.30
CA MET A 1 6.90 -7.60 13.99
C MET A 1 6.24 -8.49 12.95
N ALA A 2 5.43 -7.93 12.08
CA ALA A 2 4.75 -8.71 11.05
C ALA A 2 5.77 -9.25 10.04
N THR A 3 5.56 -10.45 9.54
CA THR A 3 6.37 -11.06 8.49
C THR A 3 5.60 -11.00 7.19
N TYR A 4 6.17 -10.34 6.19
CA TYR A 4 5.54 -10.20 4.88
C TYR A 4 6.14 -11.17 3.88
N TYR A 5 5.33 -11.60 2.92
CA TYR A 5 5.71 -12.59 1.92
C TYR A 5 5.43 -12.06 0.51
N TYR A 6 6.37 -12.31 -0.38
CA TYR A 6 6.24 -12.11 -1.81
C TYR A 6 6.37 -13.47 -2.52
N GLU A 7 5.33 -13.89 -3.22
CA GLU A 7 5.28 -15.19 -3.92
C GLU A 7 5.73 -16.38 -3.04
N GLY A 8 5.37 -16.36 -1.76
CA GLY A 8 5.74 -17.37 -0.78
C GLY A 8 7.13 -17.24 -0.16
N ALA A 9 7.97 -16.31 -0.61
CA ALA A 9 9.26 -16.02 -0.01
C ALA A 9 9.16 -14.83 0.96
N MET A 10 9.79 -14.95 2.11
CA MET A 10 9.81 -13.90 3.13
C MET A 10 10.58 -12.67 2.63
N ILE A 11 9.99 -11.50 2.79
CA ILE A 11 10.64 -10.22 2.47
C ILE A 11 11.69 -9.90 3.53
N LEU A 12 12.89 -9.53 3.07
CA LEU A 12 13.96 -9.05 3.95
C LEU A 12 13.78 -7.58 4.30
N THR A 13 14.09 -7.25 5.53
CA THR A 13 14.25 -5.86 5.98
C THR A 13 15.72 -5.42 5.83
N PRO A 14 16.01 -4.18 5.42
CA PRO A 14 15.06 -3.12 5.15
C PRO A 14 14.37 -3.29 3.79
N PHE A 15 13.12 -2.83 3.71
CA PHE A 15 12.42 -2.60 2.45
C PHE A 15 12.09 -1.11 2.32
N THR A 16 11.92 -0.63 1.10
CA THR A 16 11.67 0.77 0.83
C THR A 16 10.29 0.96 0.19
N ILE A 17 9.54 1.95 0.66
CA ILE A 17 8.27 2.35 0.08
C ILE A 17 8.42 3.77 -0.43
N PHE A 18 8.11 3.99 -1.71
CA PHE A 18 8.13 5.29 -2.34
C PHE A 18 6.72 5.75 -2.67
N SER A 19 6.46 7.04 -2.46
CA SER A 19 5.30 7.71 -3.02
C SER A 19 5.73 8.43 -4.30
N ASN A 20 5.30 7.91 -5.44
CA ASN A 20 5.59 8.54 -6.73
C ASN A 20 4.39 9.42 -7.11
N GLU A 21 4.60 10.74 -7.04
CA GLU A 21 3.62 11.75 -7.40
C GLU A 21 4.20 12.64 -8.49
N PRO A 22 3.81 12.45 -9.76
CA PRO A 22 4.25 13.32 -10.85
C PRO A 22 3.81 14.76 -10.61
N HIS A 23 4.74 15.70 -10.75
CA HIS A 23 4.48 17.10 -10.54
C HIS A 23 5.18 17.96 -11.60
N PHE A 24 4.67 19.16 -11.83
CA PHE A 24 5.32 20.20 -12.62
C PHE A 24 5.96 21.21 -11.70
N ASP A 25 7.24 21.45 -11.91
CA ASP A 25 7.97 22.53 -11.25
C ASP A 25 8.24 23.67 -12.24
N MET A 26 7.86 24.88 -11.89
CA MET A 26 8.19 26.10 -12.62
C MET A 26 8.88 27.08 -11.70
N THR A 27 10.07 27.52 -12.10
CA THR A 27 10.80 28.57 -11.38
C THR A 27 10.66 29.88 -12.15
N THR A 28 10.14 30.90 -11.49
CA THR A 28 10.02 32.25 -12.05
C THR A 28 11.39 32.98 -12.07
N ILE A 29 11.49 34.04 -12.82
CA ILE A 29 12.73 34.92 -12.86
C ILE A 29 13.09 35.42 -11.46
N SER A 30 12.12 35.58 -10.56
CA SER A 30 12.35 35.97 -9.17
C SER A 30 12.77 34.79 -8.27
N LEU A 31 13.15 33.64 -8.84
CA LEU A 31 13.54 32.40 -8.15
C LEU A 31 12.45 31.81 -7.26
N LYS A 32 11.20 32.20 -7.43
CA LYS A 32 10.06 31.57 -6.76
C LYS A 32 9.66 30.30 -7.50
N THR A 33 9.79 29.17 -6.85
CA THR A 33 9.35 27.89 -7.38
C THR A 33 7.86 27.72 -7.12
N GLN A 34 7.11 27.37 -8.16
CA GLN A 34 5.74 26.92 -8.08
C GLN A 34 5.71 25.45 -8.46
N ARG A 35 5.09 24.63 -7.62
CA ARG A 35 4.90 23.19 -7.85
C ARG A 35 3.41 22.92 -7.97
N ALA A 36 3.04 22.15 -9.01
CA ALA A 36 1.68 21.68 -9.22
C ALA A 36 1.69 20.16 -9.37
N SER A 37 0.97 19.45 -8.51
CA SER A 37 0.75 18.03 -8.64
C SER A 37 -0.12 17.74 -9.86
N GLN A 38 0.14 16.62 -10.55
CA GLN A 38 -0.73 16.14 -11.63
C GLN A 38 -1.97 15.40 -11.10
N GLY A 39 -2.12 15.30 -9.77
CA GLY A 39 -3.27 14.66 -9.12
C GLY A 39 -3.24 13.15 -9.10
N PHE A 40 -2.18 12.52 -9.57
CA PHE A 40 -1.98 11.07 -9.53
C PHE A 40 -0.82 10.74 -8.62
N GLN A 41 -0.99 9.71 -7.81
CA GLN A 41 0.05 9.16 -6.95
C GLN A 41 -0.02 7.65 -7.02
N ARG A 42 1.12 6.97 -6.99
CA ARG A 42 1.22 5.52 -6.86
C ARG A 42 2.30 5.14 -5.86
N TRP A 43 2.09 4.02 -5.21
CA TRP A 43 3.08 3.43 -4.33
C TRP A 43 4.03 2.54 -5.12
N GLU A 44 5.31 2.63 -4.80
CA GLU A 44 6.35 1.77 -5.34
C GLU A 44 7.10 1.14 -4.17
N LEU A 45 7.33 -0.17 -4.25
CA LEU A 45 8.04 -0.92 -3.22
C LEU A 45 9.32 -1.48 -3.83
N ASP A 46 10.40 -1.46 -3.03
CA ASP A 46 11.69 -2.05 -3.38
C ASP A 46 12.21 -2.87 -2.21
N PHE A 47 12.48 -4.15 -2.43
CA PHE A 47 12.91 -5.10 -1.40
C PHE A 47 13.69 -6.27 -1.98
N SER A 48 14.28 -7.07 -1.08
CA SER A 48 14.87 -8.37 -1.38
C SER A 48 14.14 -9.46 -0.59
N THR A 49 14.33 -10.70 -0.98
CA THR A 49 13.77 -11.86 -0.26
C THR A 49 14.86 -12.73 0.32
N VAL A 50 14.50 -13.52 1.34
CA VAL A 50 15.41 -14.56 1.87
C VAL A 50 15.65 -15.65 0.82
N GLN A 51 16.73 -16.39 1.01
CA GLN A 51 16.99 -17.62 0.26
C GLN A 51 15.79 -18.57 0.41
N THR A 52 15.36 -19.10 -0.69
CA THR A 52 14.11 -19.87 -0.76
C THR A 52 14.30 -21.09 -1.66
N ALA A 53 13.78 -22.22 -1.23
CA ALA A 53 13.81 -23.48 -1.97
C ALA A 53 12.40 -23.83 -2.49
N ASP A 54 12.34 -24.71 -3.50
CA ASP A 54 11.16 -25.40 -4.01
C ASP A 54 10.01 -24.51 -4.51
N THR A 55 8.83 -24.60 -3.89
CA THR A 55 7.59 -24.00 -4.41
C THR A 55 7.59 -22.49 -4.50
N ALA A 56 8.27 -21.81 -3.58
CA ALA A 56 8.39 -20.36 -3.63
C ALA A 56 9.32 -19.91 -4.76
N ALA A 57 10.35 -20.69 -5.11
CA ALA A 57 11.17 -20.42 -6.29
C ALA A 57 10.38 -20.55 -7.59
N GLN A 58 9.41 -21.47 -7.66
CA GLN A 58 8.48 -21.57 -8.80
C GLN A 58 7.58 -20.34 -8.91
N GLY A 59 7.11 -19.80 -7.78
CA GLY A 59 6.36 -18.55 -7.75
C GLY A 59 7.14 -17.38 -8.34
N PHE A 60 8.44 -17.27 -8.00
CA PHE A 60 9.32 -16.27 -8.58
C PHE A 60 9.48 -16.40 -10.10
N LEU A 61 9.70 -17.62 -10.59
CA LEU A 61 9.82 -17.87 -12.03
C LEU A 61 8.53 -17.51 -12.78
N ALA A 62 7.38 -17.89 -12.23
CA ALA A 62 6.08 -17.51 -12.79
C ALA A 62 5.83 -16.00 -12.75
N ALA A 63 6.38 -15.28 -11.75
CA ALA A 63 6.30 -13.83 -11.69
C ALA A 63 7.09 -13.14 -12.79
N ILE A 64 8.25 -13.69 -13.16
CA ILE A 64 9.09 -13.16 -14.23
C ILE A 64 8.45 -13.40 -15.60
N GLU A 65 7.86 -14.58 -15.82
CA GLU A 65 7.26 -14.92 -17.11
C GLU A 65 5.98 -14.13 -17.41
N ASN A 66 5.31 -13.59 -16.38
CA ASN A 66 4.01 -12.95 -16.53
C ASN A 66 4.03 -11.50 -16.05
N ILE A 67 4.90 -10.73 -16.64
CA ILE A 67 5.19 -9.33 -16.30
C ILE A 67 4.00 -8.40 -16.55
N ASP A 68 3.13 -8.75 -17.49
CA ASP A 68 1.97 -7.94 -17.89
C ASP A 68 0.74 -8.19 -16.98
N SER A 69 0.80 -9.16 -16.07
CA SER A 69 -0.32 -9.47 -15.19
C SER A 69 -0.20 -8.76 -13.84
N THR A 70 -1.31 -8.24 -13.37
CA THR A 70 -1.42 -7.75 -11.99
C THR A 70 -1.39 -8.91 -11.00
N ARG A 71 -0.77 -8.68 -9.86
CA ARG A 71 -0.68 -9.60 -8.73
C ARG A 71 -1.04 -8.88 -7.45
N THR A 72 -1.21 -9.63 -6.39
CA THR A 72 -1.60 -9.08 -5.10
C THR A 72 -0.66 -9.55 -4.00
N MET A 73 -0.39 -8.66 -3.03
CA MET A 73 0.28 -9.01 -1.78
C MET A 73 -0.28 -8.16 -0.64
N ILE A 74 -0.11 -8.62 0.59
CA ILE A 74 -0.45 -7.81 1.77
C ILE A 74 0.49 -6.59 1.78
N MET A 75 -0.08 -5.39 1.90
CA MET A 75 0.69 -4.15 1.97
C MET A 75 1.53 -4.13 3.26
N PRO A 76 2.87 -4.04 3.17
CA PRO A 76 3.71 -3.96 4.36
C PRO A 76 3.38 -2.73 5.19
N GLN A 77 3.09 -2.91 6.48
CA GLN A 77 2.84 -1.82 7.41
C GLN A 77 4.17 -1.34 8.02
N ILE A 78 4.42 -0.04 7.93
CA ILE A 78 5.62 0.58 8.54
C ILE A 78 5.42 0.72 10.05
N VAL A 79 4.18 0.93 10.48
CA VAL A 79 3.81 1.18 11.87
C VAL A 79 2.89 0.05 12.34
N ASP A 80 3.36 -0.71 13.32
CA ASP A 80 2.61 -1.81 13.95
C ASP A 80 1.96 -1.32 15.27
N THR A 81 1.27 -0.16 15.20
CA THR A 81 0.62 0.46 16.36
C THR A 81 -0.88 0.64 16.19
N ASN A 82 -1.43 0.10 15.09
CA ASN A 82 -2.86 0.08 14.88
C ASN A 82 -3.51 -0.88 15.90
N THR A 83 -4.38 -0.35 16.76
CA THR A 83 -5.06 -1.11 17.82
C THR A 83 -6.56 -1.29 17.57
N VAL A 84 -7.02 -1.01 16.36
CA VAL A 84 -8.43 -1.12 15.99
C VAL A 84 -8.90 -2.57 16.14
N SER A 85 -10.05 -2.76 16.78
CA SER A 85 -10.59 -4.09 17.12
C SER A 85 -11.14 -4.88 15.93
N THR A 86 -11.21 -4.28 14.75
CA THR A 86 -11.63 -4.92 13.50
C THR A 86 -10.75 -4.48 12.34
N ASP A 87 -10.48 -5.39 11.40
CA ASP A 87 -9.73 -5.08 10.18
C ASP A 87 -10.59 -4.47 9.07
N THR A 88 -11.90 -4.37 9.29
CA THR A 88 -12.86 -3.90 8.29
C THR A 88 -13.89 -2.93 8.86
N PRO A 89 -13.47 -1.75 9.38
CA PRO A 89 -14.41 -0.72 9.81
C PRO A 89 -15.23 -0.18 8.64
N ASP A 90 -16.50 0.14 8.89
CA ASP A 90 -17.41 0.66 7.86
C ASP A 90 -17.23 2.17 7.66
N VAL A 91 -17.40 2.61 6.41
CA VAL A 91 -17.53 4.03 6.06
C VAL A 91 -18.94 4.50 6.39
N GLN A 92 -19.08 5.57 7.17
CA GLN A 92 -20.37 6.05 7.63
C GLN A 92 -21.12 6.93 6.60
N ALA A 93 -20.40 7.60 5.72
CA ALA A 93 -20.99 8.56 4.78
C ALA A 93 -20.32 8.47 3.40
N ASN A 94 -21.10 8.74 2.36
CA ASN A 94 -20.56 8.84 1.00
C ASN A 94 -19.49 9.93 0.93
N ALA A 95 -18.41 9.65 0.23
CA ALA A 95 -17.35 10.60 -0.07
C ALA A 95 -17.09 10.65 -1.58
N THR A 96 -16.87 11.86 -2.09
CA THR A 96 -16.61 12.09 -3.52
C THR A 96 -15.11 12.03 -3.83
N THR A 97 -14.79 11.72 -5.07
CA THR A 97 -13.42 11.81 -5.60
C THR A 97 -12.75 13.16 -5.27
N GLY A 98 -11.47 13.13 -4.93
CA GLY A 98 -10.65 14.32 -4.67
C GLY A 98 -10.65 14.79 -3.21
N VAL A 99 -11.48 14.22 -2.32
CA VAL A 99 -11.39 14.51 -0.88
C VAL A 99 -10.28 13.69 -0.23
N SER A 100 -9.72 14.21 0.87
CA SER A 100 -8.68 13.56 1.67
C SER A 100 -9.15 13.23 3.09
N GLN A 101 -10.45 13.21 3.29
CA GLN A 101 -11.08 12.87 4.57
C GLN A 101 -12.36 12.08 4.33
N VAL A 102 -12.58 11.04 5.14
CA VAL A 102 -13.84 10.28 5.20
C VAL A 102 -14.27 10.11 6.65
N PHE A 103 -15.53 9.75 6.84
CA PHE A 103 -16.08 9.46 8.16
C PHE A 103 -16.26 7.96 8.32
N ILE A 104 -15.73 7.43 9.40
CA ILE A 104 -15.80 6.01 9.77
C ILE A 104 -16.86 5.83 10.84
N ASP A 105 -17.66 4.79 10.73
CA ASP A 105 -18.57 4.38 11.80
C ASP A 105 -17.79 3.70 12.91
N ALA A 106 -17.64 4.41 14.03
CA ALA A 106 -16.96 3.92 15.23
C ALA A 106 -17.90 3.18 16.19
N THR A 107 -19.15 2.91 15.79
CA THR A 107 -20.10 2.20 16.63
C THR A 107 -19.62 0.77 16.90
N SER A 108 -19.44 0.43 18.18
CA SER A 108 -18.93 -0.89 18.60
C SER A 108 -17.50 -1.23 18.19
N ILE A 109 -16.74 -0.25 17.72
CA ILE A 109 -15.31 -0.40 17.44
C ILE A 109 -14.52 0.18 18.62
N THR A 110 -13.35 -0.36 18.89
CA THR A 110 -12.40 0.15 19.88
C THR A 110 -11.02 0.25 19.28
N GLY A 111 -10.21 1.13 19.84
CA GLY A 111 -8.83 1.33 19.44
C GLY A 111 -8.62 2.53 18.54
N THR A 112 -7.37 2.75 18.17
CA THR A 112 -6.93 3.90 17.40
C THR A 112 -6.28 3.43 16.09
N LEU A 113 -6.75 3.99 14.98
CA LEU A 113 -6.06 3.91 13.71
C LEU A 113 -4.97 4.97 13.69
N THR A 114 -3.71 4.54 13.80
CA THR A 114 -2.58 5.46 13.93
C THR A 114 -2.15 6.03 12.58
N LYS A 115 -1.66 7.25 12.59
CA LYS A 115 -1.04 7.86 11.40
C LYS A 115 0.08 6.98 10.87
N GLY A 116 0.21 6.90 9.55
CA GLY A 116 1.18 6.03 8.87
C GLY A 116 0.66 4.62 8.60
N THR A 117 -0.54 4.26 9.06
CA THR A 117 -1.19 2.99 8.70
C THR A 117 -1.66 3.03 7.26
N PHE A 118 -1.24 2.04 6.47
CA PHE A 118 -1.76 1.83 5.12
C PHE A 118 -3.10 1.11 5.17
N PHE A 119 -4.01 1.54 4.33
CA PHE A 119 -5.33 0.93 4.19
C PHE A 119 -5.85 1.11 2.76
N LYS A 120 -6.91 0.39 2.43
CA LYS A 120 -7.68 0.63 1.20
C LYS A 120 -9.18 0.55 1.47
N PHE A 121 -9.98 1.06 0.56
CA PHE A 121 -11.42 0.84 0.56
C PHE A 121 -11.76 -0.43 -0.22
N SER A 122 -12.78 -1.16 0.19
CA SER A 122 -13.15 -2.46 -0.40
C SER A 122 -13.49 -2.38 -1.90
N GLY A 123 -13.94 -1.23 -2.36
CA GLY A 123 -14.23 -0.95 -3.78
C GLY A 123 -13.06 -0.38 -4.58
N HIS A 124 -11.87 -0.21 -3.99
CA HIS A 124 -10.73 0.45 -4.63
C HIS A 124 -9.53 -0.49 -4.75
N ASP A 125 -8.71 -0.30 -5.77
CA ASP A 125 -7.37 -0.89 -5.86
C ASP A 125 -6.30 0.02 -5.25
N LYS A 126 -6.61 1.31 -5.10
CA LYS A 126 -5.72 2.31 -4.52
C LYS A 126 -5.46 2.10 -3.04
N ILE A 127 -4.18 2.16 -2.65
CA ILE A 127 -3.74 2.19 -1.25
C ILE A 127 -3.64 3.63 -0.77
N TYR A 128 -4.14 3.87 0.43
CA TYR A 128 -4.09 5.15 1.14
C TYR A 128 -3.29 5.01 2.42
N VAL A 129 -2.81 6.13 2.96
CA VAL A 129 -2.11 6.17 4.25
C VAL A 129 -2.79 7.20 5.17
N ALA A 130 -3.05 6.82 6.42
CA ALA A 130 -3.59 7.73 7.43
C ALA A 130 -2.57 8.83 7.74
N THR A 131 -2.99 10.10 7.70
CA THR A 131 -2.13 11.26 7.97
C THR A 131 -2.27 11.79 9.38
N ALA A 132 -3.33 11.40 10.09
CA ALA A 132 -3.59 11.72 11.49
C ALA A 132 -4.08 10.47 12.23
N ASP A 133 -3.95 10.46 13.55
CA ASP A 133 -4.52 9.42 14.39
C ASP A 133 -6.05 9.60 14.45
N ALA A 134 -6.79 8.49 14.28
CA ALA A 134 -8.23 8.46 14.42
C ALA A 134 -8.61 7.50 15.56
N ASP A 135 -9.15 8.05 16.65
CA ASP A 135 -9.62 7.27 17.79
C ASP A 135 -11.04 6.74 17.51
N LEU A 136 -11.12 5.44 17.25
CA LEU A 136 -12.37 4.73 16.99
C LEU A 136 -13.03 4.16 18.25
N SER A 137 -12.51 4.49 19.45
CA SER A 137 -13.06 4.00 20.72
C SER A 137 -14.36 4.69 21.14
N GLY A 138 -14.94 5.48 20.27
CA GLY A 138 -16.13 6.25 20.52
C GLY A 138 -17.42 5.59 20.05
N THR A 139 -18.50 6.36 20.17
CA THR A 139 -19.78 6.07 19.54
C THR A 139 -20.07 7.09 18.46
N GLY A 140 -20.33 6.64 17.24
CA GLY A 140 -20.72 7.51 16.14
C GLY A 140 -19.62 7.69 15.09
N SER A 141 -19.53 8.89 14.55
CA SER A 141 -18.72 9.23 13.39
C SER A 141 -17.35 9.75 13.76
N VAL A 142 -16.30 9.18 13.22
CA VAL A 142 -14.93 9.64 13.41
C VAL A 142 -14.34 10.01 12.05
N ALA A 143 -13.74 11.21 11.96
CA ALA A 143 -13.06 11.65 10.76
C ALA A 143 -11.70 10.95 10.63
N LEU A 144 -11.42 10.40 9.44
CA LEU A 144 -10.13 9.83 9.05
C LEU A 144 -9.53 10.68 7.96
N ASP A 145 -8.41 11.31 8.25
CA ASP A 145 -7.60 12.06 7.28
C ASP A 145 -6.56 11.16 6.64
N PHE A 146 -6.38 11.25 5.33
CA PHE A 146 -5.51 10.35 4.59
C PHE A 146 -4.88 11.01 3.35
N TYR A 147 -3.89 10.32 2.80
CA TYR A 147 -3.18 10.64 1.56
C TYR A 147 -3.01 9.36 0.72
N PRO A 148 -3.08 9.47 -0.61
CA PRO A 148 -3.49 10.59 -1.42
C PRO A 148 -5.00 10.87 -1.31
N SER A 149 -5.49 11.91 -1.98
CA SER A 149 -6.93 12.15 -2.08
C SER A 149 -7.63 11.01 -2.84
N LEU A 150 -8.93 10.82 -2.59
CA LEU A 150 -9.72 9.76 -3.21
C LEU A 150 -9.64 9.79 -4.73
N VAL A 151 -9.24 8.69 -5.33
CA VAL A 151 -9.24 8.51 -6.80
C VAL A 151 -10.61 8.10 -7.32
N SER A 152 -11.44 7.52 -6.49
CA SER A 152 -12.82 7.09 -6.76
C SER A 152 -13.74 7.48 -5.61
N SER A 153 -15.04 7.58 -5.85
CA SER A 153 -16.02 7.84 -4.79
C SER A 153 -16.19 6.61 -3.90
N VAL A 154 -16.35 6.83 -2.60
CA VAL A 154 -16.61 5.80 -1.59
C VAL A 154 -18.06 5.87 -1.14
N ALA A 155 -18.73 4.73 -1.10
CA ALA A 155 -20.10 4.63 -0.61
C ALA A 155 -20.14 4.38 0.92
N ASN A 156 -21.24 4.75 1.56
CA ASN A 156 -21.44 4.55 3.01
C ASN A 156 -21.54 3.08 3.45
N THR A 157 -21.48 2.15 2.53
CA THR A 157 -21.49 0.70 2.82
C THR A 157 -20.14 0.05 2.53
N GLU A 158 -19.16 0.83 2.08
CA GLU A 158 -17.81 0.32 1.86
C GLU A 158 -17.06 0.21 3.18
N THR A 159 -16.18 -0.77 3.25
CA THR A 159 -15.33 -1.00 4.42
C THR A 159 -13.91 -0.53 4.15
N LEU A 160 -13.23 -0.05 5.19
CA LEU A 160 -11.77 0.01 5.18
C LEU A 160 -11.23 -1.40 5.29
N GLN A 161 -10.13 -1.65 4.60
CA GLN A 161 -9.36 -2.88 4.71
C GLN A 161 -8.03 -2.53 5.37
N LEU A 162 -7.83 -3.01 6.59
CA LEU A 162 -6.66 -2.76 7.43
C LEU A 162 -5.81 -4.02 7.55
N ASN A 163 -4.60 -3.88 8.03
CA ASN A 163 -3.68 -4.97 8.35
C ASN A 163 -3.58 -6.01 7.21
N ASP A 164 -3.87 -7.29 7.49
CA ASP A 164 -3.81 -8.38 6.52
C ASP A 164 -4.89 -8.28 5.43
N SER A 165 -5.94 -7.49 5.65
CA SER A 165 -6.97 -7.19 4.65
C SER A 165 -6.54 -6.09 3.66
N CYS A 166 -5.50 -5.32 4.00
CA CYS A 166 -4.94 -4.28 3.12
C CYS A 166 -4.05 -4.93 2.05
N VAL A 167 -4.63 -5.27 0.92
CA VAL A 167 -3.97 -5.98 -0.18
C VAL A 167 -3.60 -5.00 -1.30
N LEU A 168 -2.30 -4.87 -1.56
CA LEU A 168 -1.76 -4.12 -2.69
C LEU A 168 -1.92 -4.93 -3.98
N THR A 169 -2.54 -4.33 -5.00
CA THR A 169 -2.50 -4.81 -6.38
C THR A 169 -1.33 -4.15 -7.09
N TYR A 170 -0.47 -4.92 -7.75
CA TYR A 170 0.78 -4.40 -8.30
C TYR A 170 1.17 -5.02 -9.63
N TYR A 171 2.03 -4.31 -10.36
CA TYR A 171 2.87 -4.83 -11.43
C TYR A 171 4.30 -4.96 -10.93
N THR A 172 5.02 -5.96 -11.43
CA THR A 172 6.47 -6.06 -11.19
C THR A 172 7.20 -5.05 -12.09
N SER A 173 8.05 -4.21 -11.50
CA SER A 173 8.87 -3.27 -12.27
C SER A 173 10.03 -3.99 -12.91
N ILE A 174 10.11 -3.90 -14.24
CA ILE A 174 11.19 -4.51 -15.03
C ILE A 174 12.55 -3.84 -14.75
N ASP A 175 12.52 -2.54 -14.49
CA ASP A 175 13.74 -1.74 -14.33
C ASP A 175 14.52 -2.09 -13.04
N ASN A 176 13.85 -2.70 -12.06
CA ASN A 176 14.42 -3.04 -10.75
C ASN A 176 14.56 -4.55 -10.50
N MET A 177 14.42 -5.39 -11.52
CA MET A 177 14.71 -6.82 -11.38
C MET A 177 16.17 -7.09 -11.68
N SER A 178 16.99 -7.22 -10.66
CA SER A 178 18.30 -7.85 -10.79
C SER A 178 18.11 -9.37 -10.89
N GLY A 179 18.85 -10.00 -11.79
CA GLY A 179 18.67 -11.40 -12.15
C GLY A 179 18.62 -12.37 -10.97
N ILE A 180 17.89 -13.46 -11.15
CA ILE A 180 17.76 -14.55 -10.17
C ILE A 180 19.01 -15.42 -10.21
N THR A 181 19.61 -15.70 -9.06
CA THR A 181 20.71 -16.65 -8.93
C THR A 181 20.22 -17.93 -8.28
N TYR A 182 20.39 -19.04 -8.96
CA TYR A 182 20.04 -20.38 -8.51
C TYR A 182 21.30 -21.17 -8.20
N THR A 183 21.34 -21.81 -7.03
CA THR A 183 22.46 -22.65 -6.61
C THR A 183 21.92 -23.92 -5.96
N ASP A 184 22.20 -25.09 -6.53
CA ASP A 184 21.84 -26.40 -6.00
C ASP A 184 20.37 -26.58 -5.61
N GLY A 185 19.44 -26.08 -6.44
CA GLY A 185 18.00 -26.18 -6.19
C GLY A 185 17.46 -25.12 -5.22
N ILE A 186 18.30 -24.19 -4.79
CA ILE A 186 17.92 -23.10 -3.89
C ILE A 186 18.01 -21.77 -4.66
N LEU A 187 16.96 -20.97 -4.61
CA LEU A 187 17.02 -19.57 -5.02
C LEU A 187 17.90 -18.81 -4.01
N SER A 188 19.16 -18.59 -4.36
CA SER A 188 20.14 -18.01 -3.46
C SER A 188 20.07 -16.49 -3.41
N ASN A 189 19.61 -15.85 -4.48
CA ASN A 189 19.41 -14.41 -4.55
C ASN A 189 18.34 -14.08 -5.60
N ALA A 190 17.28 -13.44 -5.17
CA ALA A 190 16.26 -12.90 -6.06
C ALA A 190 16.58 -11.47 -6.55
N GLY A 191 17.73 -10.92 -6.10
CA GLY A 191 18.07 -9.53 -6.37
C GLY A 191 17.16 -8.52 -5.68
N SER A 192 17.16 -7.30 -6.16
CA SER A 192 16.17 -6.29 -5.79
C SER A 192 14.92 -6.49 -6.62
N ILE A 193 13.76 -6.48 -5.98
CA ILE A 193 12.45 -6.63 -6.59
C ILE A 193 11.72 -5.31 -6.43
N GLY A 194 11.38 -4.68 -7.55
CA GLY A 194 10.57 -3.47 -7.58
C GLY A 194 9.12 -3.81 -7.90
N LEU A 195 8.20 -3.28 -7.13
CA LEU A 195 6.76 -3.36 -7.38
C LEU A 195 6.18 -1.97 -7.57
N VAL A 196 5.21 -1.87 -8.45
CA VAL A 196 4.50 -0.63 -8.76
C VAL A 196 3.01 -0.87 -8.60
N GLU A 197 2.35 -0.05 -7.81
CA GLU A 197 0.90 -0.12 -7.61
C GLU A 197 0.16 -0.08 -8.96
N ALA A 198 -0.73 -1.03 -9.18
CA ALA A 198 -1.65 -1.05 -10.31
C ALA A 198 -2.92 -0.28 -9.94
N LEU A 199 -3.31 0.68 -10.77
CA LEU A 199 -4.47 1.55 -10.60
C LEU A 199 -5.48 1.33 -11.70
#